data_a600470e2a637520ed9287987f999dde
#
_entry.id   a600470e2a637520ed9287987f999dde
#
_cell.length_a   1.000
_cell.length_b   1.000
_cell.length_c   1.000
_cell.angle_alpha   90.00
_cell.angle_beta   90.00
_cell.angle_gamma   90.00
#
_symmetry.space_group_name_H-M   'P 1'
#
loop_
_entity.id
_entity.type
_entity.pdbx_description
1 polymer ?
#
loop_
_entity_poly.entity_id
_entity_poly.type
_entity_poly.pdbx_seq_one_letter_code
_entity_poly.pdbx_strand_id
1 'polypeptide(L)'
;MTRRLIFTGSPFENAFGYSRAVVDGDFAFVSGTTGYDYATMRMPDSVEEQTRNCFATIAATLAEAGFRLADVVRATYYVVAASDAERVLAMCGEHFRDIRPAATILVVGGLLKPEMRVEIEVTARRQSG
;
A
#
# COMPACT_ATOMS: atom_id res chain seq x y z
N MET A 1 25.04 4.43 -5.41
CA MET A 1 24.03 4.43 -4.36
C MET A 1 23.52 3.03 -4.13
N THR A 2 23.45 2.65 -2.88
CA THR A 2 23.01 1.32 -2.52
C THR A 2 21.48 1.27 -2.45
N ARG A 3 20.92 0.23 -3.02
CA ARG A 3 19.50 -0.02 -2.90
C ARG A 3 19.20 -0.56 -1.50
N ARG A 4 18.16 -0.07 -0.87
CA ARG A 4 17.76 -0.49 0.47
C ARG A 4 16.43 -1.23 0.40
N LEU A 5 16.35 -2.37 1.08
CA LEU A 5 15.15 -3.21 1.09
C LEU A 5 14.48 -3.13 2.45
N ILE A 6 13.15 -3.00 2.45
CA ILE A 6 12.34 -2.94 3.66
C ILE A 6 11.43 -4.18 3.70
N PHE A 7 11.31 -4.81 4.86
CA PHE A 7 10.51 -6.02 5.04
C PHE A 7 9.58 -5.86 6.24
N THR A 8 8.39 -6.48 6.16
CA THR A 8 7.49 -6.58 7.31
C THR A 8 7.67 -7.90 8.05
N GLY A 9 8.38 -8.85 7.45
CA GLY A 9 8.45 -10.22 7.93
C GLY A 9 7.27 -11.07 7.49
N SER A 10 6.46 -10.57 6.55
CA SER A 10 5.35 -11.32 5.98
C SER A 10 5.82 -12.63 5.34
N PRO A 11 5.11 -13.74 5.53
CA PRO A 11 5.46 -14.98 4.86
C PRO A 11 5.40 -14.89 3.33
N PHE A 12 4.60 -13.97 2.79
CA PHE A 12 4.52 -13.76 1.34
C PHE A 12 5.83 -13.22 0.78
N GLU A 13 6.49 -12.32 1.50
CA GLU A 13 7.77 -11.73 1.08
C GLU A 13 8.82 -12.82 0.90
N ASN A 14 8.95 -13.70 1.88
CA ASN A 14 9.92 -14.78 1.82
C ASN A 14 9.54 -15.84 0.78
N ALA A 15 8.28 -16.23 0.73
CA ALA A 15 7.83 -17.29 -0.15
C ALA A 15 7.94 -16.91 -1.63
N PHE A 16 7.70 -15.63 -1.94
CA PHE A 16 7.58 -15.18 -3.33
C PHE A 16 8.71 -14.23 -3.76
N GLY A 17 9.70 -14.02 -2.91
CA GLY A 17 10.95 -13.35 -3.29
C GLY A 17 10.82 -11.85 -3.53
N TYR A 18 10.06 -11.15 -2.68
CA TYR A 18 9.97 -9.69 -2.84
C TYR A 18 10.12 -8.97 -1.49
N SER A 19 10.35 -7.67 -1.58
CA SER A 19 10.46 -6.77 -0.43
C SER A 19 9.16 -6.02 -0.23
N ARG A 20 8.88 -5.55 0.99
CA ARG A 20 7.75 -4.66 1.23
C ARG A 20 7.96 -3.33 0.52
N ALA A 21 9.17 -2.85 0.49
CA ALA A 21 9.53 -1.66 -0.27
C ALA A 21 10.98 -1.72 -0.70
N VAL A 22 11.27 -1.00 -1.77
CA VAL A 22 12.64 -0.78 -2.25
C VAL A 22 12.88 0.72 -2.26
N VAL A 23 13.96 1.14 -1.61
CA VAL A 23 14.42 2.53 -1.64
C VAL A 23 15.56 2.60 -2.64
N ASP A 24 15.45 3.51 -3.60
CA ASP A 24 16.48 3.72 -4.62
C ASP A 24 16.62 5.22 -4.83
N GLY A 25 17.67 5.80 -4.25
CA GLY A 25 17.88 7.25 -4.27
C GLY A 25 16.76 7.98 -3.56
N ASP A 26 16.12 8.89 -4.26
CA ASP A 26 15.02 9.69 -3.74
C ASP A 26 13.66 9.01 -3.88
N PHE A 27 13.62 7.78 -4.37
CA PHE A 27 12.38 7.04 -4.58
C PHE A 27 12.21 5.91 -3.58
N ALA A 28 10.95 5.67 -3.19
CA ALA A 28 10.55 4.46 -2.49
C ALA A 28 9.41 3.82 -3.27
N PHE A 29 9.58 2.55 -3.60
CA PHE A 29 8.60 1.73 -4.30
C PHE A 29 8.00 0.77 -3.29
N VAL A 30 6.73 0.97 -2.95
CA VAL A 30 6.05 0.13 -1.96
C VAL A 30 5.22 -0.90 -2.71
N SER A 31 5.48 -2.16 -2.41
CA SER A 31 4.78 -3.29 -3.02
C SER A 31 3.29 -3.25 -2.70
N GLY A 32 2.51 -3.95 -3.51
CA GLY A 32 1.10 -4.15 -3.24
C GLY A 32 0.88 -4.58 -1.80
N THR A 33 0.04 -3.85 -1.08
CA THR A 33 -0.21 -4.01 0.34
C THR A 33 -1.68 -4.29 0.54
N THR A 34 -1.99 -5.38 1.22
CA THR A 34 -3.36 -5.79 1.52
C THR A 34 -3.71 -5.46 2.96
N GLY A 35 -4.95 -5.77 3.36
CA GLY A 35 -5.48 -5.34 4.64
C GLY A 35 -5.07 -6.19 5.83
N TYR A 36 -4.07 -7.04 5.71
CA TYR A 36 -3.58 -7.79 6.87
C TYR A 36 -2.96 -6.87 7.91
N ASP A 37 -3.17 -7.20 9.16
CA ASP A 37 -2.25 -6.82 10.21
C ASP A 37 -1.06 -7.76 10.06
N TYR A 38 0.04 -7.28 9.50
CA TYR A 38 1.16 -8.14 9.16
C TYR A 38 1.91 -8.70 10.39
N ALA A 39 1.69 -8.14 11.57
CA ALA A 39 2.26 -8.70 12.80
C ALA A 39 1.56 -9.99 13.23
N THR A 40 0.25 -10.08 13.00
CA THR A 40 -0.57 -11.24 13.40
C THR A 40 -1.11 -12.04 12.24
N MET A 41 -1.01 -11.51 11.02
CA MET A 41 -1.59 -12.07 9.79
C MET A 41 -3.12 -12.19 9.86
N ARG A 42 -3.77 -11.30 10.61
CA ARG A 42 -5.23 -11.23 10.67
C ARG A 42 -5.75 -10.30 9.60
N MET A 43 -6.83 -10.70 8.94
CA MET A 43 -7.49 -9.93 7.91
C MET A 43 -8.89 -9.53 8.39
N PRO A 44 -9.18 -8.22 8.52
CA PRO A 44 -10.56 -7.82 8.83
C PRO A 44 -11.49 -8.12 7.67
N ASP A 45 -12.78 -8.32 7.99
CA ASP A 45 -13.77 -8.66 6.97
C ASP A 45 -14.20 -7.45 6.13
N SER A 46 -14.28 -6.27 6.73
CA SER A 46 -14.79 -5.10 6.01
C SER A 46 -13.73 -4.50 5.11
N VAL A 47 -14.14 -4.05 3.92
CA VAL A 47 -13.22 -3.43 2.98
C VAL A 47 -12.68 -2.11 3.54
N GLU A 48 -13.45 -1.42 4.37
CA GLU A 48 -13.02 -0.19 5.02
C GLU A 48 -11.87 -0.45 5.98
N GLU A 49 -11.97 -1.48 6.82
CA GLU A 49 -10.90 -1.81 7.75
C GLU A 49 -9.67 -2.34 7.01
N GLN A 50 -9.88 -3.13 5.96
CA GLN A 50 -8.77 -3.56 5.12
C GLN A 50 -8.05 -2.37 4.50
N THR A 51 -8.77 -1.37 4.04
CA THR A 51 -8.18 -0.15 3.47
C THR A 51 -7.39 0.62 4.52
N ARG A 52 -7.93 0.77 5.74
CA ARG A 52 -7.20 1.42 6.84
C ARG A 52 -5.89 0.70 7.13
N ASN A 53 -5.93 -0.63 7.17
CA ASN A 53 -4.73 -1.42 7.42
C ASN A 53 -3.70 -1.26 6.31
N CYS A 54 -4.15 -1.18 5.04
CA CYS A 54 -3.25 -0.88 3.93
C CYS A 54 -2.48 0.42 4.19
N PHE A 55 -3.20 1.49 4.55
CA PHE A 55 -2.56 2.78 4.79
C PHE A 55 -1.66 2.76 6.01
N ALA A 56 -2.04 2.05 7.08
CA ALA A 56 -1.20 1.93 8.26
C ALA A 56 0.13 1.24 7.92
N THR A 57 0.07 0.16 7.16
CA THR A 57 1.26 -0.56 6.73
C THR A 57 2.13 0.29 5.80
N ILE A 58 1.50 0.97 4.84
CA ILE A 58 2.21 1.83 3.89
C ILE A 58 2.90 2.98 4.63
N ALA A 59 2.19 3.63 5.55
CA ALA A 59 2.76 4.75 6.31
C ALA A 59 3.95 4.28 7.16
N ALA A 60 3.83 3.14 7.84
CA ALA A 60 4.92 2.58 8.64
C ALA A 60 6.12 2.19 7.77
N THR A 61 5.85 1.60 6.61
CA THR A 61 6.89 1.21 5.65
C THR A 61 7.64 2.43 5.14
N LEU A 62 6.92 3.47 4.75
CA LEU A 62 7.52 4.72 4.29
C LEU A 62 8.35 5.37 5.39
N ALA A 63 7.83 5.41 6.63
CA ALA A 63 8.56 5.98 7.77
C ALA A 63 9.89 5.24 8.00
N GLU A 64 9.87 3.92 7.96
CA GLU A 64 11.10 3.12 8.10
C GLU A 64 12.08 3.42 6.97
N ALA A 65 11.57 3.70 5.78
CA ALA A 65 12.39 4.01 4.61
C ALA A 65 12.90 5.47 4.61
N GLY A 66 12.46 6.29 5.56
CA GLY A 66 12.85 7.70 5.64
C GLY A 66 12.00 8.60 4.75
N PHE A 67 10.76 8.18 4.47
CA PHE A 67 9.80 8.92 3.66
C PHE A 67 8.56 9.23 4.49
N ARG A 68 7.70 10.11 3.99
CA ARG A 68 6.41 10.44 4.57
C ARG A 68 5.31 10.10 3.58
N LEU A 69 4.09 9.92 4.06
CA LEU A 69 2.95 9.74 3.17
C LEU A 69 2.82 10.93 2.20
N ALA A 70 3.19 12.13 2.65
CA ALA A 70 3.20 13.32 1.81
C ALA A 70 4.12 13.22 0.59
N ASP A 71 5.07 12.29 0.60
CA ASP A 71 6.00 12.07 -0.51
C ASP A 71 5.41 11.20 -1.61
N VAL A 72 4.22 10.61 -1.40
CA VAL A 72 3.60 9.72 -2.39
C VAL A 72 3.23 10.53 -3.63
N VAL A 73 3.68 10.05 -4.79
CA VAL A 73 3.41 10.69 -6.09
C VAL A 73 2.49 9.85 -6.96
N ARG A 74 2.39 8.55 -6.70
CA ARG A 74 1.49 7.65 -7.44
C ARG A 74 0.93 6.61 -6.50
N ALA A 75 -0.36 6.33 -6.67
CA ALA A 75 -1.04 5.25 -5.96
C ALA A 75 -1.92 4.49 -6.94
N THR A 76 -1.89 3.16 -6.83
CA THR A 76 -2.80 2.29 -7.58
C THR A 76 -3.58 1.44 -6.60
N TYR A 77 -4.89 1.44 -6.78
CA TYR A 77 -5.83 0.72 -5.92
C TYR A 77 -6.46 -0.42 -6.71
N TYR A 78 -6.46 -1.61 -6.13
CA TYR A 78 -7.08 -2.80 -6.73
C TYR A 78 -8.21 -3.25 -5.82
N VAL A 79 -9.42 -3.40 -6.37
CA VAL A 79 -10.57 -3.94 -5.64
C VAL A 79 -11.14 -5.11 -6.42
N VAL A 80 -11.70 -6.10 -5.71
CA VAL A 80 -12.25 -7.30 -6.36
C VAL A 80 -13.75 -7.18 -6.64
N ALA A 81 -14.42 -6.20 -6.04
CA ALA A 81 -15.84 -5.97 -6.27
C ALA A 81 -16.06 -4.51 -6.67
N ALA A 82 -16.73 -4.29 -7.79
CA ALA A 82 -17.04 -2.94 -8.27
C ALA A 82 -17.84 -2.16 -7.22
N SER A 83 -18.67 -2.85 -6.44
CA SER A 83 -19.48 -2.22 -5.39
C SER A 83 -18.64 -1.65 -4.24
N ASP A 84 -17.39 -2.06 -4.10
CA ASP A 84 -16.49 -1.55 -3.07
C ASP A 84 -15.71 -0.31 -3.52
N ALA A 85 -15.69 -0.02 -4.82
CA ALA A 85 -14.78 0.99 -5.38
C ALA A 85 -14.98 2.38 -4.77
N GLU A 86 -16.22 2.85 -4.68
CA GLU A 86 -16.47 4.20 -4.15
C GLU A 86 -16.13 4.33 -2.68
N ARG A 87 -16.36 3.28 -1.87
CA ARG A 87 -15.99 3.28 -0.46
C ARG A 87 -14.49 3.32 -0.26
N VAL A 88 -13.77 2.53 -1.06
CA VAL A 88 -12.29 2.53 -1.03
C VAL A 88 -11.77 3.89 -1.45
N LEU A 89 -12.29 4.46 -2.54
CA LEU A 89 -11.86 5.78 -3.02
C LEU A 89 -12.14 6.88 -1.99
N ALA A 90 -13.27 6.82 -1.29
CA ALA A 90 -13.59 7.79 -0.24
C ALA A 90 -12.54 7.75 0.88
N MET A 91 -12.13 6.56 1.29
CA MET A 91 -11.11 6.40 2.33
C MET A 91 -9.73 6.83 1.85
N CYS A 92 -9.39 6.50 0.62
CA CYS A 92 -8.13 6.96 0.02
C CYS A 92 -8.10 8.48 -0.04
N GLY A 93 -9.24 9.09 -0.39
CA GLY A 93 -9.37 10.54 -0.42
C GLY A 93 -9.14 11.18 0.95
N GLU A 94 -9.57 10.54 2.03
CA GLU A 94 -9.30 11.05 3.38
C GLU A 94 -7.81 11.09 3.68
N HIS A 95 -7.08 10.06 3.28
CA HIS A 95 -5.64 9.97 3.53
C HIS A 95 -4.84 10.91 2.61
N PHE A 96 -5.29 11.08 1.37
CA PHE A 96 -4.53 11.80 0.35
C PHE A 96 -5.05 13.20 0.02
N ARG A 97 -6.03 13.71 0.80
CA ARG A 97 -6.70 14.98 0.49
C ARG A 97 -5.73 16.13 0.23
N ASP A 98 -4.70 16.25 1.06
CA ASP A 98 -3.74 17.35 0.98
C ASP A 98 -2.46 16.95 0.24
N ILE A 99 -2.37 15.72 -0.24
CA ILE A 99 -1.19 15.20 -0.93
C ILE A 99 -1.44 15.12 -2.44
N ARG A 100 -2.59 14.56 -2.81
CA ARG A 100 -3.11 14.52 -4.17
C ARG A 100 -2.16 13.83 -5.16
N PRO A 101 -1.78 12.58 -4.90
CA PRO A 101 -0.96 11.81 -5.83
C PRO A 101 -1.74 11.50 -7.10
N ALA A 102 -1.02 11.18 -8.18
CA ALA A 102 -1.64 10.58 -9.35
C ALA A 102 -2.17 9.20 -8.94
N ALA A 103 -3.44 8.91 -9.22
CA ALA A 103 -4.06 7.69 -8.74
C ALA A 103 -4.92 7.02 -9.80
N THR A 104 -4.96 5.69 -9.73
CA THR A 104 -5.80 4.85 -10.59
C THR A 104 -6.44 3.77 -9.73
N ILE A 105 -7.71 3.47 -9.96
CA ILE A 105 -8.38 2.34 -9.35
C ILE A 105 -8.77 1.34 -10.44
N LEU A 106 -8.61 0.05 -10.14
CA LEU A 106 -8.93 -1.06 -11.02
C LEU A 106 -9.81 -2.05 -10.30
N VAL A 107 -10.86 -2.51 -10.97
CA VAL A 107 -11.64 -3.65 -10.49
C VAL A 107 -11.03 -4.88 -11.16
N VAL A 108 -10.54 -5.81 -10.35
CA VAL A 108 -9.80 -6.99 -10.84
C VAL A 108 -10.58 -8.26 -10.52
N GLY A 109 -10.23 -9.34 -11.20
CA GLY A 109 -10.93 -10.62 -11.04
C GLY A 109 -10.70 -11.31 -9.71
N GLY A 110 -9.63 -10.95 -9.00
CA GLY A 110 -9.29 -11.51 -7.69
C GLY A 110 -7.90 -11.08 -7.29
N LEU A 111 -7.57 -11.27 -6.03
CA LEU A 111 -6.23 -11.05 -5.50
C LEU A 111 -5.67 -12.41 -5.06
N LEU A 112 -4.48 -12.39 -4.45
CA LEU A 112 -3.77 -13.64 -4.16
C LEU A 112 -4.57 -14.59 -3.27
N LYS A 113 -5.30 -14.06 -2.27
CA LYS A 113 -6.12 -14.87 -1.36
C LYS A 113 -7.57 -14.39 -1.40
N PRO A 114 -8.55 -15.30 -1.20
CA PRO A 114 -9.96 -14.92 -1.32
C PRO A 114 -10.44 -13.89 -0.30
N GLU A 115 -9.78 -13.79 0.86
CA GLU A 115 -10.13 -12.80 1.87
C GLU A 115 -9.64 -11.39 1.52
N MET A 116 -8.74 -11.24 0.57
CA MET A 116 -8.22 -9.95 0.14
C MET A 116 -9.26 -9.22 -0.70
N ARG A 117 -9.74 -8.08 -0.23
CA ARG A 117 -10.76 -7.29 -0.93
C ARG A 117 -10.19 -6.03 -1.57
N VAL A 118 -9.02 -5.58 -1.09
CA VAL A 118 -8.36 -4.37 -1.59
C VAL A 118 -6.85 -4.57 -1.50
N GLU A 119 -6.15 -3.99 -2.46
CA GLU A 119 -4.69 -3.93 -2.46
C GLU A 119 -4.27 -2.55 -2.95
N ILE A 120 -3.25 -1.97 -2.32
CA ILE A 120 -2.76 -0.63 -2.64
C ILE A 120 -1.26 -0.69 -2.82
N GLU A 121 -0.76 -0.12 -3.92
CA GLU A 121 0.67 0.08 -4.11
C GLU A 121 0.95 1.58 -4.33
N VAL A 122 2.08 2.05 -3.83
CA VAL A 122 2.43 3.46 -3.98
C VAL A 122 3.89 3.61 -4.40
N THR A 123 4.16 4.72 -5.08
CA THR A 123 5.52 5.20 -5.32
C THR A 123 5.66 6.55 -4.63
N ALA A 124 6.72 6.71 -3.86
CA ALA A 124 7.03 7.96 -3.19
C ALA A 124 8.33 8.53 -3.74
N ARG A 125 8.40 9.85 -3.81
CA ARG A 125 9.63 10.55 -4.15
C ARG A 125 9.88 11.61 -3.08
N ARG A 126 11.07 11.57 -2.49
CA ARG A 126 11.42 12.51 -1.41
C ARG A 126 11.35 13.92 -1.96
N GLN A 127 10.63 14.77 -1.24
CA GLN A 127 10.51 16.17 -1.64
C GLN A 127 11.83 16.89 -1.41
N SER A 128 12.21 17.72 -2.39
CA SER A 128 13.41 18.51 -2.28
C SER A 128 13.15 19.77 -1.44
N GLY A 129 14.09 20.13 -0.66
CA GLY A 129 14.03 21.28 0.20
C GLY A 129 13.58 20.98 1.59
#